data_fe82e6a471e50a0e5b4a6cc619f2bcdd
#
_entry.id   fe82e6a471e50a0e5b4a6cc619f2bcdd
#
_cell.length_a   1.000
_cell.length_b   1.000
_cell.length_c   1.000
_cell.angle_alpha   90.00
_cell.angle_beta   90.00
_cell.angle_gamma   90.00
#
_symmetry.space_group_name_H-M   'P 1'
#
loop_
_entity.id
_entity.type
_entity.pdbx_description
1 polymer ?
#
loop_
_entity_poly.entity_id
_entity_poly.type
_entity_poly.pdbx_seq_one_letter_code
_entity_poly.pdbx_strand_id
1 'polypeptide(L)'
;MKVLLTAINAKYIHSSLAIRYIYKNCQDLSCDIEMLEVSINNHLIDIANQIFDARPDILGISCYIWNIELVKQLLPLVHRLLPNCKIICGGPEVSYATKEFMQDFPMVDFVVRGEGEKAFHDLLQALLDDKNNEEIKIAGIAKRNSDDTIDAVSYTHLT
;
A
#
# COMPACT_ATOMS: atom_id res chain seq x y z
N MET A 1 5.84 8.88 12.71
CA MET A 1 5.41 7.77 11.82
C MET A 1 6.04 7.96 10.46
N LYS A 2 6.66 6.92 9.95
CA LYS A 2 7.32 6.96 8.65
C LYS A 2 6.55 6.13 7.64
N VAL A 3 6.25 6.73 6.49
CA VAL A 3 5.52 6.11 5.39
C VAL A 3 6.44 6.03 4.18
N LEU A 4 6.57 4.85 3.60
CA LEU A 4 7.32 4.64 2.37
C LEU A 4 6.34 4.28 1.26
N LEU A 5 6.27 5.13 0.23
CA LEU A 5 5.48 4.86 -0.98
C LEU A 5 6.40 4.23 -2.00
N THR A 6 6.09 3.01 -2.43
CA THR A 6 6.94 2.24 -3.33
C THR A 6 6.26 2.01 -4.67
N ALA A 7 6.97 2.32 -5.74
CA ALA A 7 6.57 2.00 -7.11
C ALA A 7 7.63 1.11 -7.75
N ILE A 8 7.19 0.02 -8.34
CA ILE A 8 8.06 -0.88 -9.10
C ILE A 8 7.70 -0.70 -10.57
N ASN A 9 8.51 0.07 -11.27
CA ASN A 9 8.23 0.54 -12.62
C ASN A 9 8.69 -0.48 -13.67
N ALA A 10 8.04 -0.44 -14.84
CA ALA A 10 8.41 -1.31 -15.94
C ALA A 10 9.80 -0.98 -16.49
N LYS A 11 10.21 0.29 -16.43
CA LYS A 11 11.51 0.76 -16.92
C LYS A 11 12.09 1.81 -15.98
N TYR A 12 13.41 1.90 -15.96
CA TYR A 12 14.13 2.87 -15.12
C TYR A 12 13.73 4.33 -15.36
N ILE A 13 13.47 4.68 -16.60
CA ILE A 13 13.20 6.06 -16.98
C ILE A 13 11.76 6.49 -16.72
N HIS A 14 10.90 5.56 -16.31
CA HIS A 14 9.51 5.86 -16.02
C HIS A 14 9.33 6.20 -14.56
N SER A 15 8.66 7.32 -14.29
CA SER A 15 8.26 7.71 -12.95
C SER A 15 6.82 7.30 -12.70
N SER A 16 6.50 6.95 -11.47
CA SER A 16 5.13 6.66 -11.09
C SER A 16 4.39 7.94 -10.76
N LEU A 17 3.41 8.30 -11.56
CA LEU A 17 2.56 9.46 -11.28
C LEU A 17 1.67 9.17 -10.07
N ALA A 18 1.23 7.91 -9.91
CA ALA A 18 0.33 7.54 -8.83
C ALA A 18 0.91 7.85 -7.45
N ILE A 19 2.14 7.39 -7.16
CA ILE A 19 2.74 7.67 -5.85
C ILE A 19 3.09 9.15 -5.68
N ARG A 20 3.38 9.86 -6.77
CA ARG A 20 3.66 11.30 -6.70
C ARG A 20 2.42 12.10 -6.34
N TYR A 21 1.27 11.75 -6.90
CA TYR A 21 -0.01 12.38 -6.54
C TYR A 21 -0.38 12.09 -5.08
N ILE A 22 -0.20 10.85 -4.65
CA ILE A 22 -0.44 10.47 -3.27
C ILE A 22 0.50 11.25 -2.34
N TYR A 23 1.78 11.29 -2.65
CA TYR A 23 2.77 12.05 -1.88
C TYR A 23 2.35 13.50 -1.72
N LYS A 24 2.00 14.15 -2.84
CA LYS A 24 1.59 15.55 -2.84
C LYS A 24 0.33 15.77 -2.01
N ASN A 25 -0.63 14.87 -2.12
CA ASN A 25 -1.91 14.99 -1.44
C ASN A 25 -1.82 14.76 0.08
N CYS A 26 -0.74 14.19 0.55
CA CYS A 26 -0.53 13.88 1.97
C CYS A 26 0.44 14.82 2.67
N GLN A 27 0.86 15.93 2.05
CA GLN A 27 1.83 16.85 2.63
C GLN A 27 1.29 17.62 3.84
N ASP A 28 -0.02 17.68 4.01
CA ASP A 28 -0.65 18.30 5.17
C ASP A 28 -0.63 17.42 6.42
N LEU A 29 -0.28 16.14 6.27
CA LEU A 29 -0.28 15.19 7.37
C LEU A 29 1.03 15.26 8.17
N SER A 30 0.93 15.05 9.49
CA SER A 30 2.08 15.08 10.40
C SER A 30 2.81 13.75 10.43
N CYS A 31 3.38 13.35 9.29
CA CYS A 31 4.18 12.14 9.18
C CYS A 31 5.30 12.34 8.16
N ASP A 32 6.31 11.49 8.26
CA ASP A 32 7.44 11.51 7.33
C ASP A 32 7.14 10.57 6.18
N ILE A 33 6.99 11.12 4.97
CA ILE A 33 6.66 10.35 3.77
C ILE A 33 7.84 10.38 2.82
N GLU A 34 8.33 9.20 2.45
CA GLU A 34 9.37 9.03 1.45
C GLU A 34 8.83 8.23 0.26
N MET A 35 9.43 8.42 -0.90
CA MET A 35 9.11 7.65 -2.11
C MET A 35 10.30 6.80 -2.51
N LEU A 36 10.03 5.55 -2.87
CA LEU A 36 11.02 4.64 -3.44
C LEU A 36 10.54 4.20 -4.81
N GLU A 37 11.31 4.49 -5.84
CA GLU A 37 11.03 4.03 -7.19
C GLU A 37 12.13 3.07 -7.63
N VAL A 38 11.73 1.87 -8.01
CA VAL A 38 12.63 0.84 -8.52
C VAL A 38 12.05 0.29 -9.81
N SER A 39 12.79 -0.58 -10.47
CA SER A 39 12.37 -1.21 -11.72
C SER A 39 12.13 -2.71 -11.50
N ILE A 40 11.29 -3.32 -12.33
CA ILE A 40 11.11 -4.77 -12.35
C ILE A 40 12.42 -5.51 -12.66
N ASN A 41 13.42 -4.80 -13.17
CA ASN A 41 14.76 -5.37 -13.44
C ASN A 41 15.66 -5.39 -12.21
N ASN A 42 15.28 -4.72 -11.13
CA ASN A 42 16.00 -4.83 -9.87
C ASN A 42 15.77 -6.19 -9.24
N HIS A 43 16.80 -6.72 -8.57
CA HIS A 43 16.66 -7.99 -7.87
C HIS A 43 15.72 -7.84 -6.67
N LEU A 44 14.94 -8.87 -6.42
CA LEU A 44 13.98 -8.92 -5.31
C LEU A 44 14.65 -8.58 -3.97
N ILE A 45 15.83 -9.17 -3.72
CA ILE A 45 16.56 -8.95 -2.47
C ILE A 45 17.00 -7.50 -2.32
N ASP A 46 17.40 -6.85 -3.42
CA ASP A 46 17.82 -5.45 -3.37
C ASP A 46 16.64 -4.53 -3.06
N ILE A 47 15.47 -4.81 -3.64
CA ILE A 47 14.25 -4.04 -3.34
C ILE A 47 13.88 -4.21 -1.86
N ALA A 48 13.90 -5.46 -1.38
CA ALA A 48 13.59 -5.75 0.02
C ALA A 48 14.57 -5.04 0.97
N ASN A 49 15.86 -5.01 0.63
CA ASN A 49 16.87 -4.35 1.43
C ASN A 49 16.66 -2.84 1.49
N GLN A 50 16.29 -2.21 0.39
CA GLN A 50 16.00 -0.78 0.36
C GLN A 50 14.80 -0.45 1.25
N ILE A 51 13.77 -1.27 1.21
CA ILE A 51 12.60 -1.11 2.09
C ILE A 51 13.00 -1.30 3.55
N PHE A 52 13.77 -2.34 3.84
CA PHE A 52 14.23 -2.62 5.19
C PHE A 52 15.07 -1.47 5.74
N ASP A 53 15.99 -0.93 4.94
CA ASP A 53 16.87 0.17 5.36
C ASP A 53 16.07 1.45 5.66
N ALA A 54 14.98 1.66 4.94
CA ALA A 54 14.10 2.81 5.18
C ALA A 54 13.31 2.66 6.49
N ARG A 55 13.09 1.44 6.97
CA ARG A 55 12.37 1.12 8.21
C ARG A 55 11.03 1.83 8.33
N PRO A 56 10.13 1.65 7.35
CA PRO A 56 8.84 2.29 7.40
C PRO A 56 7.93 1.67 8.46
N ASP A 57 7.07 2.51 9.04
CA ASP A 57 5.94 2.04 9.86
C ASP A 57 4.79 1.61 8.95
N ILE A 58 4.67 2.27 7.80
CA ILE A 58 3.65 1.98 6.80
C ILE A 58 4.33 1.89 5.43
N LEU A 59 4.05 0.81 4.71
CA LEU A 59 4.53 0.60 3.35
C LEU A 59 3.36 0.64 2.38
N GLY A 60 3.40 1.54 1.41
CA GLY A 60 2.45 1.58 0.31
C GLY A 60 3.09 1.03 -0.96
N ILE A 61 2.41 0.13 -1.64
CA ILE A 61 2.89 -0.48 -2.89
C ILE A 61 1.82 -0.36 -3.97
N SER A 62 2.23 0.14 -5.15
CA SER A 62 1.35 0.20 -6.33
C SER A 62 1.47 -1.10 -7.12
N CYS A 63 0.33 -1.74 -7.38
CA CYS A 63 0.26 -3.05 -8.05
C CYS A 63 -0.32 -2.93 -9.45
N TYR A 64 0.51 -3.23 -10.44
CA TYR A 64 0.17 -3.19 -11.86
C TYR A 64 0.47 -4.54 -12.51
N ILE A 65 -0.04 -4.73 -13.73
CA ILE A 65 0.16 -6.00 -14.43
C ILE A 65 1.63 -6.33 -14.64
N TRP A 66 2.49 -5.32 -14.80
CA TRP A 66 3.92 -5.55 -15.05
C TRP A 66 4.71 -5.86 -13.78
N ASN A 67 4.18 -5.61 -12.59
CA ASN A 67 4.92 -5.83 -11.35
C ASN A 67 4.24 -6.76 -10.36
N ILE A 68 3.01 -7.19 -10.60
CA ILE A 68 2.22 -7.94 -9.60
C ILE A 68 2.92 -9.24 -9.16
N GLU A 69 3.56 -9.94 -10.08
CA GLU A 69 4.24 -11.18 -9.72
C GLU A 69 5.45 -10.91 -8.80
N LEU A 70 6.16 -9.82 -9.05
CA LEU A 70 7.27 -9.41 -8.19
C LEU A 70 6.73 -8.96 -6.81
N VAL A 71 5.64 -8.22 -6.79
CA VAL A 71 5.00 -7.78 -5.54
C VAL A 71 4.59 -8.99 -4.70
N LYS A 72 4.02 -10.02 -5.31
CA LYS A 72 3.61 -11.24 -4.60
C LYS A 72 4.78 -11.95 -3.93
N GLN A 73 5.98 -11.88 -4.53
CA GLN A 73 7.18 -12.44 -3.93
C GLN A 73 7.76 -11.52 -2.85
N LEU A 74 7.61 -10.22 -3.04
CA LEU A 74 8.15 -9.21 -2.14
C LEU A 74 7.40 -9.15 -0.81
N LEU A 75 6.07 -9.29 -0.84
CA LEU A 75 5.23 -9.12 0.34
C LEU A 75 5.62 -10.04 1.51
N PRO A 76 5.75 -11.37 1.32
CA PRO A 76 6.16 -12.23 2.42
C PRO A 76 7.54 -11.89 2.96
N LEU A 77 8.46 -11.50 2.07
CA LEU A 77 9.82 -11.17 2.46
C LEU A 77 9.86 -9.90 3.31
N VAL A 78 9.14 -8.87 2.90
CA VAL A 78 9.04 -7.63 3.68
C VAL A 78 8.42 -7.90 5.06
N HIS A 79 7.37 -8.71 5.09
CA HIS A 79 6.71 -9.05 6.35
C HIS A 79 7.65 -9.76 7.32
N ARG A 80 8.53 -10.62 6.81
CA ARG A 80 9.55 -11.30 7.64
C ARG A 80 10.59 -10.32 8.18
N LEU A 81 10.98 -9.35 7.37
CA LEU A 81 11.99 -8.35 7.76
C LEU A 81 11.41 -7.28 8.68
N LEU A 82 10.16 -6.89 8.45
CA LEU A 82 9.49 -5.81 9.15
C LEU A 82 8.11 -6.27 9.61
N PRO A 83 8.02 -7.14 10.61
CA PRO A 83 6.74 -7.74 11.00
C PRO A 83 5.72 -6.76 11.55
N ASN A 84 6.15 -5.60 12.03
CA ASN A 84 5.26 -4.59 12.58
C ASN A 84 4.87 -3.51 11.56
N CYS A 85 5.41 -3.56 10.36
CA CYS A 85 5.08 -2.62 9.31
C CYS A 85 3.69 -2.92 8.75
N LYS A 86 2.83 -1.92 8.68
CA LYS A 86 1.52 -2.06 8.02
C LYS A 86 1.72 -1.95 6.52
N ILE A 87 1.08 -2.84 5.78
CA ILE A 87 1.22 -2.90 4.32
C ILE A 87 -0.09 -2.50 3.68
N ILE A 88 -0.02 -1.50 2.79
CA ILE A 88 -1.14 -0.98 2.02
C ILE A 88 -0.83 -1.19 0.55
N CYS A 89 -1.68 -1.94 -0.15
CA CYS A 89 -1.54 -2.15 -1.59
C CYS A 89 -2.61 -1.35 -2.32
N GLY A 90 -2.28 -0.90 -3.52
CA GLY A 90 -3.22 -0.21 -4.39
C GLY A 90 -2.92 -0.50 -5.85
N GLY A 91 -3.72 0.03 -6.75
CA GLY A 91 -3.54 -0.15 -8.17
C GLY A 91 -4.51 -1.13 -8.80
N PRO A 92 -4.51 -1.22 -10.15
CA PRO A 92 -5.53 -2.01 -10.87
C PRO A 92 -5.53 -3.49 -10.52
N GLU A 93 -4.37 -4.07 -10.26
CA GLU A 93 -4.26 -5.53 -10.07
C GLU A 93 -4.85 -6.02 -8.76
N VAL A 94 -5.08 -5.14 -7.81
CA VAL A 94 -5.67 -5.52 -6.52
C VAL A 94 -7.05 -4.90 -6.31
N SER A 95 -7.54 -4.11 -7.27
CA SER A 95 -8.80 -3.38 -7.13
C SER A 95 -10.03 -4.22 -7.43
N TYR A 96 -9.90 -5.32 -8.16
CA TYR A 96 -11.05 -6.16 -8.55
C TYR A 96 -11.22 -7.36 -7.63
N ALA A 97 -10.27 -8.26 -7.60
CA ALA A 97 -10.33 -9.44 -6.73
C ALA A 97 -9.66 -9.14 -5.39
N THR A 98 -10.08 -8.06 -4.76
CA THR A 98 -9.43 -7.53 -3.56
C THR A 98 -9.47 -8.51 -2.40
N LYS A 99 -10.63 -9.11 -2.16
CA LYS A 99 -10.81 -10.03 -1.03
C LYS A 99 -9.95 -11.27 -1.18
N GLU A 100 -9.92 -11.84 -2.38
CA GLU A 100 -9.10 -13.01 -2.69
C GLU A 100 -7.62 -12.69 -2.54
N PHE A 101 -7.19 -11.51 -3.01
CA PHE A 101 -5.81 -11.06 -2.86
C PHE A 101 -5.43 -10.96 -1.38
N MET A 102 -6.28 -10.35 -0.56
CA MET A 102 -6.00 -10.20 0.86
C MET A 102 -6.03 -11.54 1.59
N GLN A 103 -6.85 -12.48 1.15
CA GLN A 103 -6.87 -13.84 1.72
C GLN A 103 -5.58 -14.59 1.40
N ASP A 104 -5.05 -14.42 0.19
CA ASP A 104 -3.79 -15.05 -0.23
C ASP A 104 -2.56 -14.41 0.41
N PHE A 105 -2.66 -13.14 0.81
CA PHE A 105 -1.55 -12.38 1.37
C PHE A 105 -1.97 -11.78 2.73
N PRO A 106 -1.92 -12.62 3.80
CA PRO A 106 -2.41 -12.18 5.13
C PRO A 106 -1.67 -11.00 5.72
N MET A 107 -0.45 -10.71 5.23
CA MET A 107 0.31 -9.56 5.72
C MET A 107 -0.18 -8.22 5.18
N VAL A 108 -1.05 -8.21 4.17
CA VAL A 108 -1.62 -6.98 3.62
C VAL A 108 -2.76 -6.52 4.55
N ASP A 109 -2.60 -5.33 5.10
CA ASP A 109 -3.56 -4.77 6.07
C ASP A 109 -4.70 -4.03 5.38
N PHE A 110 -4.38 -3.31 4.30
CA PHE A 110 -5.35 -2.50 3.57
C PHE A 110 -5.11 -2.57 2.07
N VAL A 111 -6.18 -2.44 1.31
CA VAL A 111 -6.11 -2.25 -0.14
C VAL A 111 -6.91 -1.00 -0.50
N VAL A 112 -6.26 -0.10 -1.24
CA VAL A 112 -6.90 1.10 -1.79
C VAL A 112 -7.38 0.76 -3.19
N ARG A 113 -8.69 0.80 -3.40
CA ARG A 113 -9.32 0.44 -4.66
C ARG A 113 -9.65 1.68 -5.48
N GLY A 114 -9.41 1.64 -6.78
CA GLY A 114 -9.68 2.75 -7.68
C GLY A 114 -8.71 3.91 -7.51
N GLU A 115 -9.20 5.14 -7.71
CA GLU A 115 -8.38 6.34 -7.52
C GLU A 115 -8.13 6.55 -6.03
N GLY A 116 -6.87 6.55 -5.64
CA GLY A 116 -6.49 6.37 -4.27
C GLY A 116 -6.07 7.59 -3.48
N GLU A 117 -5.95 8.77 -4.11
CA GLU A 117 -5.35 9.93 -3.45
C GLU A 117 -6.10 10.33 -2.18
N LYS A 118 -7.42 10.49 -2.28
CA LYS A 118 -8.22 10.88 -1.12
C LYS A 118 -8.35 9.75 -0.12
N ALA A 119 -8.62 8.54 -0.60
CA ALA A 119 -8.79 7.38 0.28
C ALA A 119 -7.52 7.09 1.06
N PHE A 120 -6.36 7.17 0.40
CA PHE A 120 -5.08 6.96 1.04
C PHE A 120 -4.80 8.04 2.08
N HIS A 121 -5.07 9.31 1.76
CA HIS A 121 -4.93 10.43 2.69
C HIS A 121 -5.76 10.18 3.96
N ASP A 122 -7.03 9.84 3.77
CA ASP A 122 -7.95 9.63 4.88
C ASP A 122 -7.51 8.41 5.73
N LEU A 123 -6.99 7.38 5.08
CA LEU A 123 -6.46 6.21 5.77
C LEU A 123 -5.24 6.57 6.63
N LEU A 124 -4.30 7.33 6.08
CA LEU A 124 -3.14 7.78 6.85
C LEU A 124 -3.56 8.63 8.04
N GLN A 125 -4.51 9.53 7.86
CA GLN A 125 -5.02 10.35 8.95
C GLN A 125 -5.62 9.48 10.05
N ALA A 126 -6.41 8.47 9.68
CA ALA A 126 -6.99 7.56 10.66
C ALA A 126 -5.90 6.79 11.43
N LEU A 127 -4.85 6.35 10.75
CA LEU A 127 -3.73 5.65 11.39
C LEU A 127 -2.91 6.58 12.29
N LEU A 128 -2.75 7.84 11.90
CA LEU A 128 -2.12 8.85 12.75
C LEU A 128 -2.93 9.13 14.02
N ASP A 129 -4.25 9.02 13.92
CA ASP A 129 -5.16 9.21 15.06
C ASP A 129 -5.28 7.93 15.92
N ASP A 130 -4.44 6.94 15.69
CA ASP A 130 -4.39 5.66 16.40
C ASP A 130 -5.71 4.87 16.35
N LYS A 131 -6.49 5.05 15.31
CA LYS A 131 -7.71 4.27 15.12
C LYS A 131 -7.36 2.83 14.82
N ASN A 132 -8.10 1.89 15.42
CA ASN A 132 -7.93 0.49 15.09
C ASN A 132 -8.66 0.18 13.78
N ASN A 133 -8.37 -1.00 13.20
CA ASN A 133 -8.89 -1.36 11.89
C ASN A 133 -10.42 -1.40 11.86
N GLU A 134 -11.07 -1.82 12.95
CA GLU A 134 -12.53 -1.88 13.03
C GLU A 134 -13.17 -0.49 12.95
N GLU A 135 -12.49 0.54 13.44
CA GLU A 135 -12.99 1.91 13.42
C GLU A 135 -12.83 2.59 12.06
N ILE A 136 -11.94 2.05 11.21
CA ILE A 136 -11.62 2.66 9.92
C ILE A 136 -12.69 2.23 8.90
N LYS A 137 -13.49 3.20 8.44
CA LYS A 137 -14.53 3.00 7.43
C LYS A 137 -14.42 4.10 6.40
N ILE A 138 -13.66 3.83 5.34
CA ILE A 138 -13.37 4.82 4.29
C ILE A 138 -13.78 4.20 2.96
N ALA A 139 -14.55 4.96 2.17
CA ALA A 139 -14.95 4.53 0.84
C ALA A 139 -13.71 4.24 -0.01
N GLY A 140 -13.70 3.10 -0.67
CA GLY A 140 -12.58 2.66 -1.50
C GLY A 140 -11.50 1.87 -0.77
N ILE A 141 -11.61 1.70 0.55
CA ILE A 141 -10.63 0.96 1.34
C ILE A 141 -11.19 -0.40 1.73
N ALA A 142 -10.43 -1.45 1.40
CA ALA A 142 -10.64 -2.77 1.96
C ALA A 142 -9.66 -2.94 3.13
N LYS A 143 -10.11 -3.54 4.21
CA LYS A 143 -9.33 -3.65 5.44
C LYS A 143 -9.41 -5.06 6.03
N ARG A 144 -8.38 -5.42 6.78
CA ARG A 144 -8.35 -6.64 7.57
C ARG A 144 -8.63 -6.29 9.03
N ASN A 145 -9.64 -6.92 9.59
CA ASN A 145 -10.00 -6.75 11.00
C ASN A 145 -9.10 -7.63 11.89
N SER A 146 -9.15 -7.41 13.19
CA SER A 146 -8.34 -8.17 14.14
C SER A 146 -8.67 -9.66 14.20
N ASP A 147 -9.88 -10.04 13.76
CA ASP A 147 -10.29 -11.45 13.65
C ASP A 147 -10.01 -12.05 12.28
N ASP A 148 -9.20 -11.37 11.45
CA ASP A 148 -8.82 -11.74 10.09
C ASP A 148 -9.95 -11.68 9.05
N THR A 149 -11.14 -11.19 9.40
CA THR A 149 -12.17 -10.91 8.40
C THR A 149 -11.80 -9.69 7.58
N ILE A 150 -12.27 -9.66 6.32
CA ILE A 150 -11.96 -8.58 5.38
C ILE A 150 -13.24 -7.82 5.06
N ASP A 151 -13.22 -6.52 5.30
CA ASP A 151 -14.31 -5.61 4.95
C ASP A 151 -13.88 -4.71 3.82
N ALA A 152 -14.73 -4.56 2.80
CA ALA A 152 -14.47 -3.69 1.67
C ALA A 152 -15.58 -2.67 1.56
N VAL A 153 -15.28 -1.41 1.85
CA VAL A 153 -16.24 -0.31 1.72
C VAL A 153 -16.28 0.15 0.27
N SER A 154 -17.46 0.04 -0.34
CA SER A 154 -17.65 0.47 -1.72
C SER A 154 -17.61 2.00 -1.81
N TYR A 155 -17.03 2.50 -2.90
CA TYR A 155 -17.09 3.93 -3.20
C TYR A 155 -18.09 4.27 -4.31
N THR A 156 -18.78 3.27 -4.83
CA THR A 156 -19.77 3.47 -5.90
C THR A 156 -21.08 4.04 -5.39
N HIS A 157 -21.31 4.01 -4.11
CA HIS A 157 -22.54 4.53 -3.48
C HIS A 157 -22.67 6.05 -3.55
N LEU A 158 -21.67 6.72 -4.08
CA LEU A 158 -21.63 8.17 -4.11
C LEU A 158 -22.62 8.79 -5.13
N THR A 159 -23.27 7.99 -5.87
CA THR A 159 -24.26 8.49 -6.84
C THR A 159 -25.58 8.86 -6.16
#